data_e021e2af659350df3393d0d96d91ac97
#
_entry.id   e021e2af659350df3393d0d96d91ac97
#
_cell.length_a   1.000
_cell.length_b   1.000
_cell.length_c   1.000
_cell.angle_alpha   90.00
_cell.angle_beta   90.00
_cell.angle_gamma   90.00
#
_symmetry.space_group_name_H-M   'P 1'
#
loop_
_entity.id
_entity.type
_entity.pdbx_description
1 polymer ?
#
loop_
_entity_poly.entity_id
_entity_poly.type
_entity_poly.pdbx_seq_one_letter_code
_entity_poly.pdbx_strand_id
1 'polypeptide(L)'
;MQLRFAAGIIAAFAVAGCSSSEILVAHNVDLVPSNEEISEAALLDVAVVVFDPGVPAGEIDREIIEELIEQGTFVQIRRTESLYFSVQLRDTLRRSNHWGAVWITPQATNASDVNVNAEILHSDGETAVISVDATDATGRIW
;
A
#
# COMPACT_ATOMS: atom_id res chain seq x y z
N MET A 1 39.57 -29.94 -62.85
CA MET A 1 38.32 -30.31 -62.17
C MET A 1 38.42 -29.77 -60.75
N GLN A 2 37.92 -28.56 -60.51
CA GLN A 2 38.07 -27.80 -59.27
C GLN A 2 36.73 -27.86 -58.49
N LEU A 3 36.74 -28.50 -57.36
CA LEU A 3 35.56 -28.63 -56.46
C LEU A 3 35.55 -27.43 -55.53
N ARG A 4 34.57 -26.56 -55.68
CA ARG A 4 34.33 -25.38 -54.81
C ARG A 4 33.45 -25.76 -53.65
N PHE A 5 34.00 -25.82 -52.47
CA PHE A 5 33.24 -25.92 -51.22
C PHE A 5 32.67 -24.55 -50.83
N ALA A 6 31.34 -24.46 -50.83
CA ALA A 6 30.64 -23.31 -50.27
C ALA A 6 30.48 -23.48 -48.76
N ALA A 7 31.14 -22.62 -47.99
CA ALA A 7 31.00 -22.56 -46.56
C ALA A 7 29.69 -21.80 -46.24
N GLY A 8 28.71 -22.50 -45.68
CA GLY A 8 27.46 -21.89 -45.16
C GLY A 8 27.73 -21.27 -43.80
N ILE A 9 27.51 -19.97 -43.68
CA ILE A 9 27.57 -19.26 -42.36
C ILE A 9 26.20 -19.46 -41.72
N ILE A 10 26.18 -20.21 -40.61
CA ILE A 10 25.01 -20.34 -39.74
C ILE A 10 25.04 -19.15 -38.79
N ALA A 11 24.14 -18.19 -38.99
CA ALA A 11 23.91 -17.09 -38.03
C ALA A 11 23.10 -17.62 -36.84
N ALA A 12 23.73 -17.76 -35.69
CA ALA A 12 23.06 -18.06 -34.44
C ALA A 12 22.31 -16.83 -33.96
N PHE A 13 20.99 -16.84 -34.03
CA PHE A 13 20.12 -15.86 -33.39
C PHE A 13 20.13 -16.13 -31.86
N ALA A 14 20.80 -15.27 -31.10
CA ALA A 14 20.66 -15.24 -29.66
C ALA A 14 19.27 -14.65 -29.32
N VAL A 15 18.36 -15.47 -28.88
CA VAL A 15 17.07 -15.06 -28.32
C VAL A 15 17.37 -14.47 -26.95
N ALA A 16 17.37 -13.13 -26.86
CA ALA A 16 17.39 -12.44 -25.57
C ALA A 16 16.06 -12.75 -24.86
N GLY A 17 16.11 -13.64 -23.88
CA GLY A 17 14.99 -13.95 -23.02
C GLY A 17 14.60 -12.68 -22.25
N CYS A 18 13.35 -12.24 -22.40
CA CYS A 18 12.77 -11.29 -21.47
C CYS A 18 12.80 -11.90 -20.08
N SER A 19 13.55 -11.31 -19.16
CA SER A 19 13.43 -11.64 -17.76
C SER A 19 12.06 -11.17 -17.30
N SER A 20 11.13 -12.10 -17.10
CA SER A 20 9.90 -11.81 -16.39
C SER A 20 10.28 -11.49 -14.95
N SER A 21 10.11 -10.23 -14.53
CA SER A 21 10.15 -9.88 -13.13
C SER A 21 9.01 -10.64 -12.43
N GLU A 22 9.38 -11.53 -11.54
CA GLU A 22 8.45 -12.23 -10.68
C GLU A 22 7.81 -11.19 -9.77
N ILE A 23 6.52 -10.90 -10.00
CA ILE A 23 5.75 -10.07 -9.07
C ILE A 23 5.54 -10.97 -7.84
N LEU A 24 6.32 -10.73 -6.80
CA LEU A 24 6.03 -11.27 -5.48
C LEU A 24 4.69 -10.66 -5.03
N VAL A 25 3.61 -11.40 -5.26
CA VAL A 25 2.33 -11.08 -4.62
C VAL A 25 2.59 -11.21 -3.13
N ALA A 26 2.53 -10.09 -2.41
CA ALA A 26 2.62 -10.10 -0.96
C ALA A 26 1.67 -11.19 -0.44
N HIS A 27 2.19 -12.10 0.34
CA HIS A 27 1.38 -13.12 0.98
C HIS A 27 0.35 -12.37 1.81
N ASN A 28 -0.92 -12.56 1.49
CA ASN A 28 -1.98 -12.13 2.38
C ASN A 28 -1.66 -12.73 3.75
N VAL A 29 -1.33 -11.89 4.71
CA VAL A 29 -1.28 -12.33 6.10
C VAL A 29 -2.70 -12.76 6.41
N ASP A 30 -2.90 -14.05 6.63
CA ASP A 30 -4.20 -14.57 7.01
C ASP A 30 -4.62 -13.85 8.30
N LEU A 31 -5.77 -13.18 8.22
CA LEU A 31 -6.37 -12.59 9.41
C LEU A 31 -6.60 -13.70 10.41
N VAL A 32 -6.05 -13.57 11.60
CA VAL A 32 -6.39 -14.45 12.71
C VAL A 32 -7.76 -13.99 13.24
N PRO A 33 -8.85 -14.69 12.89
CA PRO A 33 -10.16 -14.28 13.37
C PRO A 33 -10.21 -14.45 14.88
N SER A 34 -10.70 -13.42 15.58
CA SER A 34 -11.11 -13.61 16.95
C SER A 34 -12.35 -14.54 16.96
N ASN A 35 -12.33 -15.57 17.80
CA ASN A 35 -13.48 -16.44 18.01
C ASN A 35 -14.41 -15.92 19.11
N GLU A 36 -14.15 -14.74 19.62
CA GLU A 36 -14.96 -14.12 20.66
C GLU A 36 -16.16 -13.40 20.03
N GLU A 37 -17.34 -13.82 20.40
CA GLU A 37 -18.58 -13.16 19.97
C GLU A 37 -18.75 -11.84 20.72
N ILE A 38 -18.64 -10.72 20.01
CA ILE A 38 -18.90 -9.39 20.56
C ILE A 38 -20.38 -9.08 20.34
N SER A 39 -21.10 -8.69 21.38
CA SER A 39 -22.50 -8.29 21.24
C SER A 39 -22.59 -7.03 20.36
N GLU A 40 -23.63 -6.91 19.54
CA GLU A 40 -23.83 -5.78 18.64
C GLU A 40 -23.78 -4.42 19.36
N ALA A 41 -24.30 -4.38 20.60
CA ALA A 41 -24.28 -3.18 21.45
C ALA A 41 -22.89 -2.79 21.98
N ALA A 42 -21.89 -3.66 21.84
CA ALA A 42 -20.51 -3.43 22.27
C ALA A 42 -19.56 -3.21 21.10
N LEU A 43 -20.05 -3.28 19.86
CA LEU A 43 -19.23 -2.98 18.67
C LEU A 43 -18.92 -1.48 18.63
N LEU A 44 -17.65 -1.15 18.44
CA LEU A 44 -17.17 0.22 18.30
C LEU A 44 -17.19 0.67 16.85
N ASP A 45 -17.57 1.92 16.63
CA ASP A 45 -17.53 2.56 15.32
C ASP A 45 -16.12 3.09 15.03
N VAL A 46 -15.61 2.82 13.82
CA VAL A 46 -14.22 3.13 13.45
C VAL A 46 -14.17 4.08 12.24
N ALA A 47 -13.47 5.18 12.41
CA ALA A 47 -13.07 6.06 11.32
C ALA A 47 -11.61 5.76 10.93
N VAL A 48 -11.40 5.31 9.70
CA VAL A 48 -10.07 5.19 9.10
C VAL A 48 -9.74 6.54 8.47
N VAL A 49 -8.77 7.24 9.02
CA VAL A 49 -8.29 8.49 8.42
C VAL A 49 -7.52 8.14 7.14
N VAL A 50 -7.68 8.94 6.08
CA VAL A 50 -6.88 8.78 4.87
C VAL A 50 -5.41 8.81 5.28
N PHE A 51 -4.65 7.79 4.90
CA PHE A 51 -3.25 7.66 5.29
C PHE A 51 -2.43 8.86 4.85
N ASP A 52 -1.51 9.29 5.69
CA ASP A 52 -0.50 10.27 5.26
C ASP A 52 0.41 9.61 4.21
N PRO A 53 0.54 10.19 3.02
CA PRO A 53 1.41 9.63 1.99
C PRO A 53 2.91 9.74 2.32
N GLY A 54 3.30 10.43 3.40
CA GLY A 54 4.70 10.68 3.74
C GLY A 54 5.41 11.59 2.75
N VAL A 55 4.66 12.46 2.04
CA VAL A 55 5.18 13.47 1.12
C VAL A 55 4.49 14.80 1.35
N PRO A 56 5.12 15.94 1.02
CA PRO A 56 4.53 17.26 1.23
C PRO A 56 3.15 17.41 0.61
N ALA A 57 2.25 18.10 1.31
CA ALA A 57 0.91 18.40 0.83
C ALA A 57 0.91 19.56 -0.19
N GLY A 58 -0.11 19.58 -1.05
CA GLY A 58 -0.32 20.68 -2.02
C GLY A 58 0.60 20.63 -3.23
N GLU A 59 0.91 21.81 -3.77
CA GLU A 59 1.92 21.98 -4.82
C GLU A 59 3.32 21.88 -4.20
N ILE A 60 4.19 21.14 -4.86
CA ILE A 60 5.55 20.88 -4.40
C ILE A 60 6.50 21.48 -5.42
N ASP A 61 7.52 22.19 -4.95
CA ASP A 61 8.55 22.75 -5.79
C ASP A 61 9.30 21.65 -6.56
N ARG A 62 9.69 21.98 -7.79
CA ARG A 62 10.33 21.04 -8.70
C ARG A 62 11.62 20.44 -8.11
N GLU A 63 12.39 21.23 -7.40
CA GLU A 63 13.63 20.82 -6.75
C GLU A 63 13.37 19.72 -5.71
N ILE A 64 12.30 19.87 -4.89
CA ILE A 64 11.90 18.87 -3.90
C ILE A 64 11.39 17.58 -4.58
N ILE A 65 10.66 17.73 -5.70
CA ILE A 65 10.20 16.58 -6.48
C ILE A 65 11.39 15.79 -7.03
N GLU A 66 12.40 16.46 -7.57
CA GLU A 66 13.62 15.83 -8.10
C GLU A 66 14.37 15.09 -6.99
N GLU A 67 14.52 15.69 -5.80
CA GLU A 67 15.12 15.04 -4.63
C GLU A 67 14.36 13.79 -4.19
N LEU A 68 13.02 13.86 -4.11
CA LEU A 68 12.18 12.71 -3.76
C LEU A 68 12.32 11.58 -4.78
N ILE A 69 12.39 11.89 -6.07
CA ILE A 69 12.58 10.90 -7.13
C ILE A 69 13.96 10.23 -7.00
N GLU A 70 15.02 10.97 -6.69
CA GLU A 70 16.36 10.40 -6.45
C GLU A 70 16.35 9.44 -5.26
N GLN A 71 15.49 9.66 -4.27
CA GLN A 71 15.26 8.77 -3.13
C GLN A 71 14.30 7.61 -3.45
N GLY A 72 13.84 7.48 -4.70
CA GLY A 72 12.88 6.46 -5.12
C GLY A 72 11.43 6.74 -4.72
N THR A 73 11.12 7.97 -4.29
CA THR A 73 9.79 8.37 -3.86
C THR A 73 9.07 9.15 -4.95
N PHE A 74 7.98 8.58 -5.47
CA PHE A 74 7.15 9.20 -6.50
C PHE A 74 5.88 9.78 -5.87
N VAL A 75 5.77 11.10 -5.81
CA VAL A 75 4.69 11.82 -5.11
C VAL A 75 3.30 11.34 -5.50
N GLN A 76 3.02 11.18 -6.81
CA GLN A 76 1.70 10.77 -7.28
C GLN A 76 1.38 9.31 -6.93
N ILE A 77 2.39 8.45 -6.92
CA ILE A 77 2.25 7.05 -6.50
C ILE A 77 1.91 7.02 -5.00
N ARG A 78 2.68 7.71 -4.18
CA ARG A 78 2.45 7.80 -2.73
C ARG A 78 1.06 8.30 -2.37
N ARG A 79 0.58 9.35 -3.05
CA ARG A 79 -0.79 9.86 -2.86
C ARG A 79 -1.86 8.84 -3.26
N THR A 80 -1.61 8.04 -4.29
CA THR A 80 -2.52 6.97 -4.71
C THR A 80 -2.50 5.80 -3.74
N GLU A 81 -1.33 5.40 -3.28
CA GLU A 81 -1.14 4.36 -2.27
C GLU A 81 -1.82 4.71 -0.94
N SER A 82 -1.71 5.97 -0.51
CA SER A 82 -2.37 6.49 0.67
C SER A 82 -3.87 6.19 0.67
N LEU A 83 -4.56 6.51 -0.41
CA LEU A 83 -5.98 6.20 -0.56
C LEU A 83 -6.24 4.70 -0.68
N TYR A 84 -5.41 3.97 -1.43
CA TYR A 84 -5.54 2.53 -1.62
C TYR A 84 -5.43 1.78 -0.29
N PHE A 85 -4.41 2.06 0.53
CA PHE A 85 -4.23 1.40 1.81
C PHE A 85 -5.35 1.74 2.81
N SER A 86 -5.84 2.98 2.80
CA SER A 86 -7.00 3.36 3.61
C SER A 86 -8.24 2.53 3.27
N VAL A 87 -8.49 2.31 1.97
CA VAL A 87 -9.61 1.47 1.49
C VAL A 87 -9.40 0.02 1.89
N GLN A 88 -8.19 -0.51 1.73
CA GLN A 88 -7.88 -1.89 2.11
C GLN A 88 -8.07 -2.13 3.61
N LEU A 89 -7.59 -1.20 4.45
CA LEU A 89 -7.78 -1.30 5.90
C LEU A 89 -9.27 -1.26 6.27
N ARG A 90 -10.03 -0.28 5.76
CA ARG A 90 -11.49 -0.21 5.99
C ARG A 90 -12.17 -1.53 5.62
N ASP A 91 -11.87 -2.08 4.44
CA ASP A 91 -12.52 -3.29 3.96
C ASP A 91 -12.11 -4.53 4.77
N THR A 92 -10.88 -4.55 5.27
CA THR A 92 -10.40 -5.59 6.17
C THR A 92 -11.13 -5.54 7.51
N LEU A 93 -11.23 -4.36 8.11
CA LEU A 93 -11.98 -4.17 9.37
C LEU A 93 -13.46 -4.55 9.20
N ARG A 94 -14.10 -4.14 8.12
CA ARG A 94 -15.50 -4.51 7.83
C ARG A 94 -15.71 -6.02 7.69
N ARG A 95 -14.79 -6.70 7.00
CA ARG A 95 -14.87 -8.16 6.80
C ARG A 95 -14.61 -8.95 8.06
N SER A 96 -13.94 -8.38 9.05
CA SER A 96 -13.71 -9.06 10.34
C SER A 96 -15.00 -9.25 11.15
N ASN A 97 -16.03 -8.44 10.92
CA ASN A 97 -17.28 -8.42 11.68
C ASN A 97 -17.11 -8.17 13.19
N HIS A 98 -16.00 -7.54 13.59
CA HIS A 98 -15.71 -7.24 15.01
C HIS A 98 -15.91 -5.75 15.33
N TRP A 99 -16.39 -4.98 14.36
CA TRP A 99 -16.58 -3.53 14.45
C TRP A 99 -18.00 -3.17 14.08
N GLY A 100 -18.49 -2.06 14.58
CA GLY A 100 -19.73 -1.44 14.15
C GLY A 100 -19.63 -0.84 12.74
N ALA A 101 -19.97 0.41 12.58
CA ALA A 101 -19.74 1.10 11.30
C ALA A 101 -18.23 1.36 11.09
N VAL A 102 -17.74 1.11 9.87
CA VAL A 102 -16.34 1.43 9.49
C VAL A 102 -16.37 2.26 8.22
N TRP A 103 -15.79 3.46 8.27
CA TRP A 103 -15.75 4.38 7.11
C TRP A 103 -14.40 5.07 6.99
N ILE A 104 -14.17 5.73 5.84
CA ILE A 104 -12.98 6.55 5.61
C ILE A 104 -13.35 8.02 5.83
N THR A 105 -12.44 8.76 6.44
CA THR A 105 -12.54 10.20 6.67
C THR A 105 -11.24 10.90 6.28
N PRO A 106 -11.27 12.14 5.76
CA PRO A 106 -10.05 12.87 5.47
C PRO A 106 -9.30 13.34 6.73
N GLN A 107 -9.98 13.42 7.87
CA GLN A 107 -9.42 13.85 9.16
C GLN A 107 -10.07 13.07 10.30
N ALA A 108 -9.38 12.99 11.44
CA ALA A 108 -9.93 12.43 12.66
C ALA A 108 -11.26 13.12 13.04
N THR A 109 -12.20 12.35 13.54
CA THR A 109 -13.55 12.80 13.85
C THR A 109 -14.00 12.35 15.24
N ASN A 110 -14.81 13.15 15.90
CA ASN A 110 -15.47 12.78 17.17
C ASN A 110 -16.77 11.98 16.93
N ALA A 111 -17.09 11.67 15.67
CA ALA A 111 -18.28 10.88 15.33
C ALA A 111 -18.03 9.36 15.36
N SER A 112 -16.79 8.94 15.62
CA SER A 112 -16.38 7.56 15.79
C SER A 112 -15.89 7.30 17.22
N ASP A 113 -15.97 6.06 17.65
CA ASP A 113 -15.39 5.63 18.92
C ASP A 113 -13.87 5.51 18.84
N VAL A 114 -13.37 5.13 17.65
CA VAL A 114 -11.95 4.95 17.36
C VAL A 114 -11.59 5.64 16.04
N ASN A 115 -10.51 6.40 16.03
CA ASN A 115 -9.87 6.90 14.83
C ASN A 115 -8.57 6.12 14.59
N VAL A 116 -8.42 5.58 13.39
CA VAL A 116 -7.18 4.91 12.96
C VAL A 116 -6.44 5.85 12.02
N ASN A 117 -5.24 6.28 12.43
CA ASN A 117 -4.34 7.10 11.64
C ASN A 117 -3.19 6.22 11.13
N ALA A 118 -2.68 6.52 9.96
CA ALA A 118 -1.50 5.84 9.44
C ALA A 118 -0.70 6.76 8.51
N GLU A 119 0.61 6.48 8.44
CA GLU A 119 1.57 7.16 7.59
C GLU A 119 2.38 6.15 6.80
N ILE A 120 2.59 6.38 5.51
CA ILE A 120 3.46 5.58 4.67
C ILE A 120 4.89 6.07 4.85
N LEU A 121 5.68 5.31 5.63
CA LEU A 121 7.08 5.63 5.89
C LEU A 121 7.97 5.27 4.70
N HIS A 122 7.68 4.15 4.04
CA HIS A 122 8.40 3.66 2.87
C HIS A 122 7.47 2.87 1.95
N SER A 123 7.67 3.00 0.64
CA SER A 123 7.06 2.12 -0.37
C SER A 123 7.89 2.20 -1.65
N ASP A 124 8.33 1.07 -2.17
CA ASP A 124 9.14 0.94 -3.37
C ASP A 124 8.51 0.01 -4.44
N GLY A 125 7.27 -0.42 -4.19
CA GLY A 125 6.52 -1.34 -5.05
C GLY A 125 6.72 -2.82 -4.71
N GLU A 126 7.74 -3.16 -3.91
CA GLU A 126 7.96 -4.52 -3.38
C GLU A 126 7.67 -4.56 -1.88
N THR A 127 8.05 -3.53 -1.17
CA THR A 127 7.89 -3.41 0.28
C THR A 127 7.19 -2.12 0.63
N ALA A 128 6.23 -2.18 1.53
CA ALA A 128 5.61 -1.02 2.15
C ALA A 128 5.81 -1.08 3.67
N VAL A 129 6.27 0.04 4.25
CA VAL A 129 6.38 0.23 5.71
C VAL A 129 5.41 1.32 6.10
N ILE A 130 4.47 0.96 6.97
CA ILE A 130 3.37 1.84 7.39
C ILE A 130 3.38 1.94 8.90
N SER A 131 3.38 3.15 9.43
CA SER A 131 3.12 3.43 10.85
C SER A 131 1.61 3.54 11.04
N VAL A 132 1.07 2.88 12.06
CA VAL A 132 -0.37 2.90 12.36
C VAL A 132 -0.54 3.17 13.84
N ASP A 133 -1.41 4.11 14.18
CA ASP A 133 -1.90 4.34 15.53
C ASP A 133 -3.43 4.39 15.56
N ALA A 134 -4.00 3.95 16.66
CA ALA A 134 -5.42 4.06 16.93
C ALA A 134 -5.66 4.91 18.17
N THR A 135 -6.58 5.87 18.05
CA THR A 135 -6.92 6.79 19.14
C THR A 135 -8.42 6.67 19.44
N ASP A 136 -8.77 6.43 20.70
CA ASP A 136 -10.18 6.39 21.10
C ASP A 136 -10.76 7.80 21.33
N ALA A 137 -12.07 7.87 21.55
CA ALA A 137 -12.79 9.12 21.80
C ALA A 137 -12.32 9.86 23.06
N THR A 138 -11.55 9.22 23.95
CA THR A 138 -10.94 9.85 25.13
C THR A 138 -9.57 10.45 24.87
N GLY A 139 -9.01 10.23 23.66
CA GLY A 139 -7.67 10.65 23.27
C GLY A 139 -6.57 9.67 23.68
N ARG A 140 -6.92 8.47 24.14
CA ARG A 140 -5.96 7.42 24.46
C ARG A 140 -5.49 6.76 23.16
N ILE A 141 -4.18 6.65 23.01
CA ILE A 141 -3.53 5.90 21.92
C ILE A 141 -3.39 4.43 22.36
N TRP A 142 -3.64 3.55 21.43
CA TRP A 142 -3.61 2.08 21.62
C TRP A 142 -2.41 1.47 20.91
#